data_b0b26dcd71c518ce2734b09b3a43f68e
#
_entry.id   b0b26dcd71c518ce2734b09b3a43f68e
#
_cell.length_a   1.000
_cell.length_b   1.000
_cell.length_c   1.000
_cell.angle_alpha   90.00
_cell.angle_beta   90.00
_cell.angle_gamma   90.00
#
_symmetry.space_group_name_H-M   'P 1'
#
loop_
_entity.id
_entity.type
_entity.pdbx_description
1 polymer ?
#
loop_
_entity_poly.entity_id
_entity_poly.type
_entity_poly.pdbx_seq_one_letter_code
_entity_poly.pdbx_strand_id
1 'polypeptide(L)'
;MKRRTFNQGITSLGLAGLLSGVAGPSMAAKMLIYGNAGNIDSASNKFAKKWLDLVNKRTNGALAFDIKAGTIGGGKDVLDGTALGTVHIYNGAYTGLREFDVFYAPYFARNSNHAQKIANELLFNELNAAVKKRYSGLRYLSVARAGPWKLFTKEKLESFDDLKGMKIRAPSIEGVIAGL
;
A
#
# COMPACT_ATOMS: atom_id res chain seq x y z
N MET A 1 -26.88 -72.54 -23.33
CA MET A 1 -27.63 -73.10 -22.20
C MET A 1 -27.75 -72.09 -21.08
N LYS A 2 -29.02 -71.83 -20.64
CA LYS A 2 -29.53 -71.28 -19.38
C LYS A 2 -28.99 -69.84 -18.96
N ARG A 3 -29.74 -68.78 -19.22
CA ARG A 3 -30.77 -68.07 -18.43
C ARG A 3 -30.63 -68.26 -16.90
N ARG A 4 -30.44 -67.12 -16.20
CA ARG A 4 -31.25 -66.84 -15.03
C ARG A 4 -31.27 -65.34 -14.76
N THR A 5 -32.39 -64.73 -14.99
CA THR A 5 -32.99 -63.55 -14.40
C THR A 5 -33.01 -63.68 -12.89
N PHE A 6 -32.68 -62.54 -12.20
CA PHE A 6 -33.26 -62.30 -10.88
C PHE A 6 -33.71 -60.86 -10.81
N ASN A 7 -35.00 -60.78 -10.64
CA ASN A 7 -35.76 -59.52 -10.60
C ASN A 7 -36.17 -59.26 -9.14
N GLN A 8 -36.43 -57.99 -8.87
CA GLN A 8 -37.21 -57.43 -7.76
C GLN A 8 -36.48 -57.18 -6.42
N GLY A 9 -36.41 -55.94 -6.05
CA GLY A 9 -37.33 -55.38 -5.11
C GLY A 9 -36.69 -54.32 -4.25
N ILE A 10 -37.43 -53.31 -4.16
CA ILE A 10 -37.63 -52.42 -3.01
C ILE A 10 -37.27 -50.97 -3.28
N THR A 11 -38.31 -50.27 -3.67
CA THR A 11 -38.54 -48.87 -3.41
C THR A 11 -38.33 -48.54 -1.94
N SER A 12 -37.35 -47.67 -1.68
CA SER A 12 -37.35 -46.82 -0.50
C SER A 12 -37.17 -45.39 -0.97
N LEU A 13 -38.27 -44.64 -1.01
CA LEU A 13 -38.28 -43.21 -1.04
C LEU A 13 -37.53 -42.72 0.20
N GLY A 14 -36.28 -42.32 0.01
CA GLY A 14 -35.56 -41.51 0.96
C GLY A 14 -35.59 -40.07 0.43
N LEU A 15 -36.45 -39.24 1.03
CA LEU A 15 -36.40 -37.79 0.91
C LEU A 15 -35.09 -37.29 1.53
N ALA A 16 -33.98 -37.42 0.80
CA ALA A 16 -32.74 -36.77 1.15
C ALA A 16 -32.81 -35.37 0.56
N GLY A 17 -33.04 -34.42 1.46
CA GLY A 17 -33.31 -33.04 1.18
C GLY A 17 -32.29 -32.39 0.25
N LEU A 18 -32.83 -31.66 -0.69
CA LEU A 18 -32.17 -30.62 -1.48
C LEU A 18 -31.63 -29.49 -0.55
N LEU A 19 -30.53 -29.77 0.12
CA LEU A 19 -29.61 -28.78 0.65
C LEU A 19 -28.43 -28.68 -0.34
N SER A 20 -28.74 -28.51 -1.61
CA SER A 20 -27.77 -27.86 -2.51
C SER A 20 -27.66 -26.42 -2.08
N GLY A 21 -26.90 -26.17 -1.01
CA GLY A 21 -26.39 -24.88 -0.72
C GLY A 21 -25.79 -24.34 -2.01
N VAL A 22 -26.31 -23.23 -2.50
CA VAL A 22 -25.73 -22.47 -3.59
C VAL A 22 -24.35 -22.06 -3.10
N ALA A 23 -23.36 -22.93 -3.27
CA ALA A 23 -21.97 -22.55 -3.24
C ALA A 23 -21.81 -21.62 -4.45
N GLY A 24 -22.03 -20.33 -4.22
CA GLY A 24 -21.66 -19.32 -5.20
C GLY A 24 -20.21 -19.59 -5.65
N PRO A 25 -19.84 -19.28 -6.89
CA PRO A 25 -18.50 -19.53 -7.38
C PRO A 25 -17.50 -18.96 -6.36
N SER A 26 -16.74 -19.85 -5.71
CA SER A 26 -15.61 -19.47 -4.87
C SER A 26 -14.59 -18.85 -5.82
N MET A 27 -14.68 -17.53 -6.01
CA MET A 27 -13.66 -16.80 -6.73
C MET A 27 -12.37 -16.94 -5.93
N ALA A 28 -11.39 -17.63 -6.50
CA ALA A 28 -10.07 -17.72 -5.90
C ALA A 28 -9.59 -16.32 -5.57
N ALA A 29 -9.18 -16.09 -4.32
CA ALA A 29 -8.70 -14.79 -3.88
C ALA A 29 -7.53 -14.33 -4.74
N LYS A 30 -7.60 -13.12 -5.29
CA LYS A 30 -6.48 -12.52 -6.00
C LYS A 30 -5.46 -12.05 -4.97
N MET A 31 -4.31 -12.72 -4.94
CA MET A 31 -3.19 -12.34 -4.08
C MET A 31 -2.46 -11.13 -4.68
N LEU A 32 -2.40 -10.03 -3.93
CA LEU A 32 -1.68 -8.81 -4.30
C LEU A 32 -0.48 -8.62 -3.39
N ILE A 33 0.64 -8.17 -3.94
CA ILE A 33 1.86 -7.88 -3.19
C ILE A 33 1.87 -6.41 -2.82
N TYR A 34 1.93 -6.12 -1.52
CA TYR A 34 2.20 -4.80 -0.98
C TYR A 34 3.69 -4.68 -0.65
N GLY A 35 4.35 -3.65 -1.16
CA GLY A 35 5.77 -3.38 -0.94
C GLY A 35 6.02 -2.05 -0.20
N ASN A 36 6.94 -2.09 0.77
CA ASN A 36 7.48 -0.93 1.48
C ASN A 36 8.93 -1.22 1.90
N ALA A 37 9.81 -0.24 1.81
CA ALA A 37 11.23 -0.40 2.19
C ALA A 37 11.46 -0.40 3.71
N GLY A 38 10.48 0.05 4.49
CA GLY A 38 10.60 0.15 5.96
C GLY A 38 10.30 -1.16 6.67
N ASN A 39 10.72 -1.22 7.94
CA ASN A 39 10.44 -2.36 8.82
C ASN A 39 8.93 -2.59 8.95
N ILE A 40 8.52 -3.87 9.06
CA ILE A 40 7.12 -4.28 9.19
C ILE A 40 6.43 -3.63 10.41
N ASP A 41 7.17 -3.39 11.49
CA ASP A 41 6.68 -2.79 12.72
C ASP A 41 6.59 -1.27 12.70
N SER A 42 7.03 -0.63 11.60
CA SER A 42 6.90 0.82 11.46
C SER A 42 5.45 1.29 11.50
N ALA A 43 5.22 2.52 11.94
CA ALA A 43 3.86 3.09 12.04
C ALA A 43 3.14 3.08 10.68
N SER A 44 3.86 3.36 9.58
CA SER A 44 3.30 3.34 8.23
C SER A 44 2.84 1.94 7.81
N ASN A 45 3.63 0.90 8.10
CA ASN A 45 3.27 -0.48 7.77
C ASN A 45 2.16 -1.04 8.66
N LYS A 46 2.12 -0.67 9.95
CA LYS A 46 0.99 -0.99 10.84
C LYS A 46 -0.32 -0.35 10.36
N PHE A 47 -0.26 0.89 9.89
CA PHE A 47 -1.40 1.56 9.27
C PHE A 47 -1.81 0.85 7.97
N ALA A 48 -0.85 0.58 7.08
CA ALA A 48 -1.10 -0.10 5.83
C ALA A 48 -1.75 -1.47 6.05
N LYS A 49 -1.24 -2.25 7.01
CA LYS A 49 -1.84 -3.55 7.36
C LYS A 49 -3.32 -3.42 7.72
N LYS A 50 -3.69 -2.46 8.58
CA LYS A 50 -5.10 -2.22 8.92
C LYS A 50 -5.95 -1.87 7.71
N TRP A 51 -5.41 -1.05 6.80
CA TRP A 51 -6.09 -0.70 5.57
C TRP A 51 -6.28 -1.91 4.65
N LEU A 52 -5.23 -2.72 4.44
CA LEU A 52 -5.28 -3.93 3.62
C LEU A 52 -6.26 -4.98 4.19
N ASP A 53 -6.25 -5.19 5.51
CA ASP A 53 -7.21 -6.06 6.21
C ASP A 53 -8.66 -5.58 5.98
N LEU A 54 -8.87 -4.26 5.99
CA LEU A 54 -10.19 -3.66 5.74
C LEU A 54 -10.64 -3.86 4.29
N VAL A 55 -9.73 -3.71 3.33
CA VAL A 55 -10.01 -3.97 1.91
C VAL A 55 -10.35 -5.45 1.70
N ASN A 56 -9.55 -6.37 2.25
CA ASN A 56 -9.84 -7.80 2.20
C ASN A 56 -11.25 -8.11 2.74
N LYS A 57 -11.58 -7.58 3.92
CA LYS A 57 -12.89 -7.76 4.53
C LYS A 57 -14.02 -7.19 3.67
N ARG A 58 -13.86 -5.99 3.11
CA ARG A 58 -14.88 -5.33 2.27
C ARG A 58 -15.08 -5.99 0.91
N THR A 59 -14.07 -6.73 0.45
CA THR A 59 -14.15 -7.51 -0.80
C THR A 59 -14.55 -8.97 -0.55
N ASN A 60 -15.01 -9.30 0.66
CA ASN A 60 -15.35 -10.66 1.07
C ASN A 60 -14.24 -11.68 0.74
N GLY A 61 -12.97 -11.28 0.93
CA GLY A 61 -11.81 -12.11 0.66
C GLY A 61 -11.40 -12.20 -0.82
N ALA A 62 -12.09 -11.51 -1.75
CA ALA A 62 -11.71 -11.54 -3.17
C ALA A 62 -10.31 -10.93 -3.43
N LEU A 63 -9.88 -9.98 -2.58
CA LEU A 63 -8.53 -9.44 -2.58
C LEU A 63 -7.80 -9.85 -1.30
N ALA A 64 -6.70 -10.57 -1.44
CA ALA A 64 -5.79 -10.91 -0.35
C ALA A 64 -4.43 -10.24 -0.57
N PHE A 65 -3.65 -10.05 0.49
CA PHE A 65 -2.42 -9.26 0.42
C PHE A 65 -1.24 -9.98 1.08
N ASP A 66 -0.14 -10.07 0.33
CA ASP A 66 1.16 -10.48 0.83
C ASP A 66 2.00 -9.23 1.12
N ILE A 67 2.34 -9.01 2.40
CA ILE A 67 3.02 -7.79 2.85
C ILE A 67 4.52 -8.01 2.85
N LYS A 68 5.21 -7.37 1.92
CA LYS A 68 6.66 -7.38 1.75
C LYS A 68 7.26 -6.06 2.28
N ALA A 69 7.36 -5.93 3.59
CA ALA A 69 7.96 -4.77 4.25
C ALA A 69 9.41 -5.03 4.59
N GLY A 70 10.33 -4.21 4.05
CA GLY A 70 11.78 -4.32 4.27
C GLY A 70 12.46 -5.53 3.63
N THR A 71 11.80 -6.24 2.71
CA THR A 71 12.32 -7.50 2.15
C THR A 71 12.62 -7.45 0.64
N ILE A 72 12.16 -6.41 -0.06
CA ILE A 72 12.36 -6.26 -1.52
C ILE A 72 13.63 -5.45 -1.82
N GLY A 73 14.01 -4.54 -0.93
CA GLY A 73 15.10 -3.59 -1.14
C GLY A 73 14.72 -2.18 -0.71
N GLY A 74 15.39 -1.17 -1.26
CA GLY A 74 15.11 0.24 -0.99
C GLY A 74 13.82 0.73 -1.64
N GLY A 75 13.43 1.98 -1.32
CA GLY A 75 12.19 2.55 -1.86
C GLY A 75 12.14 2.58 -3.37
N LYS A 76 13.29 2.83 -4.02
CA LYS A 76 13.40 2.79 -5.48
C LYS A 76 13.16 1.39 -6.04
N ASP A 77 13.73 0.35 -5.42
CA ASP A 77 13.56 -1.03 -5.89
C ASP A 77 12.11 -1.48 -5.82
N VAL A 78 11.41 -1.12 -4.73
CA VAL A 78 9.98 -1.41 -4.56
C VAL A 78 9.14 -0.66 -5.60
N LEU A 79 9.45 0.62 -5.88
CA LEU A 79 8.76 1.43 -6.88
C LEU A 79 8.97 0.87 -8.29
N ASP A 80 10.21 0.51 -8.63
CA ASP A 80 10.54 -0.11 -9.92
C ASP A 80 9.81 -1.46 -10.07
N GLY A 81 9.79 -2.29 -9.03
CA GLY A 81 8.99 -3.52 -9.00
C GLY A 81 7.51 -3.27 -9.20
N THR A 82 6.98 -2.14 -8.68
CA THR A 82 5.58 -1.76 -8.89
C THR A 82 5.35 -1.33 -10.34
N ALA A 83 6.27 -0.58 -10.92
CA ALA A 83 6.20 -0.17 -12.33
C ALA A 83 6.24 -1.36 -13.29
N LEU A 84 7.00 -2.42 -12.92
CA LEU A 84 7.10 -3.68 -13.67
C LEU A 84 5.94 -4.66 -13.38
N GLY A 85 5.08 -4.38 -12.40
CA GLY A 85 3.96 -5.23 -12.03
C GLY A 85 4.31 -6.42 -11.12
N THR A 86 5.54 -6.54 -10.64
CA THR A 86 5.95 -7.57 -9.66
C THR A 86 5.50 -7.23 -8.24
N VAL A 87 5.30 -5.95 -7.95
CA VAL A 87 4.64 -5.42 -6.76
C VAL A 87 3.36 -4.74 -7.20
N HIS A 88 2.28 -4.91 -6.47
CA HIS A 88 0.98 -4.38 -6.85
C HIS A 88 0.64 -3.06 -6.16
N ILE A 89 1.16 -2.86 -4.97
CA ILE A 89 0.93 -1.64 -4.16
C ILE A 89 2.27 -1.19 -3.59
N TYR A 90 2.67 0.02 -3.92
CA TYR A 90 3.83 0.70 -3.35
C TYR A 90 3.39 1.69 -2.27
N ASN A 91 4.01 1.61 -1.11
CA ASN A 91 3.92 2.64 -0.08
C ASN A 91 5.33 3.11 0.28
N GLY A 92 5.62 4.36 0.00
CA GLY A 92 6.94 4.92 0.26
C GLY A 92 7.05 6.38 -0.13
N ALA A 93 8.27 6.90 -0.10
CA ALA A 93 8.57 8.25 -0.54
C ALA A 93 8.44 8.38 -2.07
N TYR A 94 8.14 9.58 -2.53
CA TYR A 94 7.86 9.88 -3.96
C TYR A 94 9.15 10.06 -4.76
N THR A 95 10.01 9.09 -4.75
CA THR A 95 11.33 9.16 -5.37
C THR A 95 11.23 9.40 -6.88
N GLY A 96 11.76 10.53 -7.35
CA GLY A 96 11.84 10.87 -8.78
C GLY A 96 10.57 11.44 -9.41
N LEU A 97 9.62 11.88 -8.59
CA LEU A 97 8.40 12.58 -9.01
C LEU A 97 8.41 13.99 -8.41
N ARG A 98 8.93 14.97 -9.15
CA ARG A 98 9.10 16.36 -8.70
C ARG A 98 7.80 17.02 -8.23
N GLU A 99 6.68 16.62 -8.83
CA GLU A 99 5.36 17.13 -8.47
C GLU A 99 5.00 16.82 -7.00
N PHE A 100 5.63 15.79 -6.43
CA PHE A 100 5.45 15.45 -5.01
C PHE A 100 6.42 16.16 -4.08
N ASP A 101 7.47 16.81 -4.57
CA ASP A 101 8.48 17.49 -3.73
C ASP A 101 7.87 18.65 -2.95
N VAL A 102 6.78 19.25 -3.44
CA VAL A 102 6.03 20.28 -2.73
C VAL A 102 5.57 19.84 -1.33
N PHE A 103 5.33 18.54 -1.13
CA PHE A 103 4.94 18.02 0.19
C PHE A 103 6.08 18.01 1.22
N TYR A 104 7.30 18.22 0.76
CA TYR A 104 8.48 18.34 1.62
C TYR A 104 8.87 19.79 1.88
N ALA A 105 8.26 20.75 1.18
CA ALA A 105 8.54 22.16 1.37
C ALA A 105 8.17 22.60 2.79
N PRO A 106 9.04 23.42 3.44
CA PRO A 106 8.73 24.02 4.73
C PRO A 106 7.42 24.82 4.65
N TYR A 107 6.61 24.74 5.71
CA TYR A 107 5.35 25.50 5.83
C TYR A 107 4.29 25.23 4.76
N PHE A 108 4.48 24.22 3.89
CA PHE A 108 3.51 23.84 2.86
C PHE A 108 2.11 23.58 3.41
N ALA A 109 2.01 23.00 4.60
CA ALA A 109 0.73 22.71 5.22
C ALA A 109 0.76 23.02 6.72
N ARG A 110 -0.37 23.48 7.25
CA ARG A 110 -0.53 23.83 8.68
C ARG A 110 -0.37 22.61 9.60
N ASN A 111 -0.80 21.45 9.14
CA ASN A 111 -0.73 20.17 9.85
C ASN A 111 -0.91 18.99 8.88
N SER A 112 -0.81 17.76 9.40
CA SER A 112 -0.93 16.55 8.59
C SER A 112 -2.27 16.40 7.88
N ASN A 113 -3.38 16.75 8.55
CA ASN A 113 -4.72 16.67 7.94
C ASN A 113 -4.86 17.65 6.77
N HIS A 114 -4.35 18.87 6.94
CA HIS A 114 -4.36 19.86 5.87
C HIS A 114 -3.53 19.39 4.66
N ALA A 115 -2.34 18.81 4.89
CA ALA A 115 -1.52 18.26 3.82
C ALA A 115 -2.21 17.09 3.09
N GLN A 116 -2.85 16.20 3.82
CA GLN A 116 -3.62 15.10 3.22
C GLN A 116 -4.80 15.61 2.38
N LYS A 117 -5.50 16.63 2.87
CA LYS A 117 -6.61 17.24 2.15
C LYS A 117 -6.14 17.89 0.84
N ILE A 118 -5.03 18.63 0.89
CA ILE A 118 -4.42 19.20 -0.33
C ILE A 118 -4.09 18.07 -1.32
N ALA A 119 -3.40 17.03 -0.88
CA ALA A 119 -2.95 15.94 -1.75
C ALA A 119 -4.10 15.12 -2.34
N ASN A 120 -5.11 14.81 -1.53
CA ASN A 120 -6.15 13.84 -1.89
C ASN A 120 -7.42 14.48 -2.47
N GLU A 121 -7.64 15.77 -2.25
CA GLU A 121 -8.82 16.47 -2.75
C GLU A 121 -8.46 17.52 -3.82
N LEU A 122 -7.43 18.36 -3.57
CA LEU A 122 -7.09 19.46 -4.47
C LEU A 122 -6.16 19.04 -5.60
N LEU A 123 -5.11 18.28 -5.30
CA LEU A 123 -4.05 17.91 -6.24
C LEU A 123 -4.14 16.47 -6.75
N PHE A 124 -5.21 15.76 -6.43
CA PHE A 124 -5.32 14.33 -6.76
C PHE A 124 -5.17 14.05 -8.26
N ASN A 125 -5.81 14.85 -9.10
CA ASN A 125 -5.80 14.65 -10.56
C ASN A 125 -4.42 14.97 -11.15
N GLU A 126 -3.78 16.04 -10.71
CA GLU A 126 -2.45 16.46 -11.12
C GLU A 126 -1.38 15.44 -10.72
N LEU A 127 -1.44 14.99 -9.47
CA LEU A 127 -0.52 13.96 -8.96
C LEU A 127 -0.70 12.63 -9.69
N ASN A 128 -1.95 12.24 -9.97
CA ASN A 128 -2.23 11.03 -10.73
C ASN A 128 -1.78 11.16 -12.19
N ALA A 129 -1.92 12.33 -12.81
CA ALA A 129 -1.41 12.61 -14.14
C ALA A 129 0.13 12.52 -14.18
N ALA A 130 0.82 13.09 -13.18
CA ALA A 130 2.27 13.01 -13.05
C ALA A 130 2.75 11.56 -12.91
N VAL A 131 2.09 10.78 -12.04
CA VAL A 131 2.39 9.33 -11.89
C VAL A 131 2.22 8.60 -13.21
N LYS A 132 1.10 8.79 -13.90
CA LYS A 132 0.82 8.14 -15.18
C LYS A 132 1.82 8.52 -16.28
N LYS A 133 2.24 9.78 -16.30
CA LYS A 133 3.23 10.29 -17.27
C LYS A 133 4.59 9.61 -17.08
N ARG A 134 5.00 9.39 -15.83
CA ARG A 134 6.28 8.74 -15.50
C ARG A 134 6.21 7.22 -15.56
N TYR A 135 5.08 6.64 -15.14
CA TYR A 135 4.84 5.21 -15.02
C TYR A 135 3.43 4.88 -15.55
N SER A 136 3.32 4.54 -16.83
CA SER A 136 2.03 4.39 -17.53
C SER A 136 1.05 3.40 -16.85
N GLY A 137 1.58 2.37 -16.20
CA GLY A 137 0.79 1.34 -15.49
C GLY A 137 0.36 1.72 -14.08
N LEU A 138 0.96 2.76 -13.48
CA LEU A 138 0.69 3.10 -12.09
C LEU A 138 -0.48 4.07 -11.93
N ARG A 139 -1.03 4.06 -10.73
CA ARG A 139 -2.07 4.99 -10.27
C ARG A 139 -1.70 5.51 -8.89
N TYR A 140 -1.85 6.81 -8.71
CA TYR A 140 -1.81 7.42 -7.39
C TYR A 140 -3.10 7.07 -6.64
N LEU A 141 -2.98 6.62 -5.41
CA LEU A 141 -4.12 6.26 -4.57
C LEU A 141 -4.38 7.30 -3.50
N SER A 142 -3.37 7.66 -2.75
CA SER A 142 -3.50 8.57 -1.61
C SER A 142 -2.14 8.95 -1.05
N VAL A 143 -2.11 10.04 -0.29
CA VAL A 143 -1.01 10.40 0.61
C VAL A 143 -1.42 10.13 2.05
N ALA A 144 -0.55 9.45 2.79
CA ALA A 144 -0.58 9.40 4.25
C ALA A 144 0.69 10.00 4.81
N ARG A 145 0.59 10.99 5.69
CA ARG A 145 1.77 11.60 6.32
C ARG A 145 2.13 10.90 7.61
N ALA A 146 3.43 10.62 7.76
CA ALA A 146 3.98 10.05 8.98
C ALA A 146 4.26 11.11 10.08
N GLY A 147 3.99 12.39 9.82
CA GLY A 147 4.26 13.50 10.72
C GLY A 147 5.30 14.48 10.17
N PRO A 148 5.62 15.56 10.91
CA PRO A 148 6.64 16.51 10.51
C PRO A 148 8.04 15.92 10.60
N TRP A 149 8.94 16.41 9.77
CA TRP A 149 10.36 16.17 9.93
C TRP A 149 10.86 16.80 11.23
N LYS A 150 11.77 16.12 11.91
CA LYS A 150 12.40 16.58 13.16
C LYS A 150 13.90 16.40 13.06
N LEU A 151 14.63 17.35 13.59
CA LEU A 151 16.07 17.26 13.76
C LEU A 151 16.36 16.60 15.11
N PHE A 152 17.20 15.58 15.10
CA PHE A 152 17.72 14.92 16.29
C PHE A 152 19.22 15.18 16.36
N THR A 153 19.69 15.75 17.48
CA THR A 153 21.09 16.06 17.73
C THR A 153 21.53 15.41 19.04
N LYS A 154 22.83 15.17 19.19
CA LYS A 154 23.40 14.66 20.44
C LYS A 154 23.37 15.72 21.53
N GLU A 155 23.57 16.96 21.15
CA GLU A 155 23.63 18.11 22.03
C GLU A 155 22.40 18.97 21.84
N LYS A 156 22.03 19.71 22.90
CA LYS A 156 20.94 20.69 22.82
C LYS A 156 21.35 21.83 21.91
N LEU A 157 20.49 22.18 20.97
CA LEU A 157 20.61 23.37 20.16
C LEU A 157 19.78 24.50 20.81
N GLU A 158 20.36 25.67 20.94
CA GLU A 158 19.69 26.84 21.50
C GLU A 158 19.37 27.89 20.41
N SER A 159 20.10 27.85 19.29
CA SER A 159 19.92 28.73 18.15
C SER A 159 20.16 28.03 16.81
N PHE A 160 19.79 28.66 15.71
CA PHE A 160 20.15 28.19 14.36
C PHE A 160 21.65 28.26 14.08
N ASP A 161 22.37 29.16 14.78
CA ASP A 161 23.81 29.28 14.61
C ASP A 161 24.59 28.07 15.09
N ASP A 162 24.02 27.31 16.01
CA ASP A 162 24.59 26.03 16.53
C ASP A 162 24.65 24.94 15.46
N LEU A 163 23.90 25.12 14.37
CA LEU A 163 23.93 24.18 13.22
C LEU A 163 25.14 24.39 12.31
N LYS A 164 25.83 25.52 12.43
CA LYS A 164 26.98 25.83 11.57
C LYS A 164 28.10 24.81 11.75
N GLY A 165 28.52 24.21 10.64
CA GLY A 165 29.56 23.17 10.62
C GLY A 165 29.14 21.78 11.11
N MET A 166 27.91 21.57 11.51
CA MET A 166 27.41 20.24 11.86
C MET A 166 27.21 19.36 10.63
N LYS A 167 27.59 18.09 10.73
CA LYS A 167 27.26 17.10 9.72
C LYS A 167 25.87 16.54 9.99
N ILE A 168 24.91 16.95 9.19
CA ILE A 168 23.51 16.55 9.32
C ILE A 168 23.19 15.47 8.28
N ARG A 169 22.59 14.37 8.72
CA ARG A 169 22.04 13.36 7.81
C ARG A 169 20.65 13.83 7.38
N ALA A 170 20.49 14.14 6.09
CA ALA A 170 19.19 14.42 5.48
C ALA A 170 18.76 13.25 4.57
N PRO A 171 17.47 13.02 4.35
CA PRO A 171 17.01 12.17 3.26
C PRO A 171 17.40 12.82 1.92
N SER A 172 17.65 12.00 0.89
CA SER A 172 17.99 12.45 -0.46
C SER A 172 16.76 12.99 -1.22
N ILE A 173 16.04 13.92 -0.62
CA ILE A 173 14.86 14.57 -1.20
C ILE A 173 15.23 16.03 -1.37
N GLU A 174 15.28 16.50 -2.62
CA GLU A 174 15.72 17.85 -2.97
C GLU A 174 14.97 18.94 -2.18
N GLY A 175 13.65 18.82 -2.03
CA GLY A 175 12.85 19.78 -1.27
C GLY A 175 13.17 19.84 0.22
N VAL A 176 13.69 18.75 0.82
CA VAL A 176 14.16 18.76 2.22
C VAL A 176 15.53 19.41 2.32
N ILE A 177 16.43 19.10 1.38
CA ILE A 177 17.80 19.63 1.36
C ILE A 177 17.79 21.14 1.14
N ALA A 178 16.93 21.63 0.25
CA ALA A 178 16.81 23.08 -0.04
C ALA A 178 16.17 23.88 1.12
N GLY A 179 15.51 23.23 2.07
CA GLY A 179 14.89 23.86 3.24
C GLY A 179 15.76 23.85 4.50
N LEU A 180 16.94 23.22 4.45
CA LEU A 180 17.96 23.23 5.50
C LEU A 180 19.02 24.29 5.22
#